data_657020ac1b45aba3daa28306a19f0358
#
_entry.id   657020ac1b45aba3daa28306a19f0358
#
_cell.length_a   1.000
_cell.length_b   1.000
_cell.length_c   1.000
_cell.angle_alpha   90.00
_cell.angle_beta   90.00
_cell.angle_gamma   90.00
#
_symmetry.space_group_name_H-M   'P 1'
#
loop_
_entity.id
_entity.type
_entity.pdbx_description
1 polymer ?
#
loop_
_entity_poly.entity_id
_entity_poly.type
_entity_poly.pdbx_seq_one_letter_code
_entity_poly.pdbx_strand_id
1 'polypeptide(L)' 'MPLKLDPHLYHPGQLPGVDLAAGDDFYEALLDAHQGLSDAESAALNARLILVLANHIGDVSVLQEALEAARQG' A
#
# COMPACT_ATOMS: atom_id res chain seq x y z
N MET A 1 -4.34 1.38 16.96
CA MET A 1 -3.14 0.59 16.61
C MET A 1 -2.15 1.53 15.93
N PRO A 2 -0.88 1.57 16.38
CA PRO A 2 0.08 2.47 15.77
C PRO A 2 0.43 2.08 14.33
N LEU A 3 0.72 3.09 13.51
CA LEU A 3 1.16 2.88 12.14
C LEU A 3 2.55 2.22 12.13
N LYS A 4 2.73 1.20 11.31
CA LYS A 4 4.02 0.54 11.13
C LYS A 4 4.76 1.18 9.98
N LEU A 5 5.90 1.81 10.27
CA LEU A 5 6.73 2.45 9.27
C LEU A 5 7.99 1.64 8.93
N ASP A 6 8.34 0.66 9.78
CA ASP A 6 9.43 -0.27 9.48
C ASP A 6 8.97 -1.26 8.40
N PRO A 7 9.90 -1.89 7.67
CA PRO A 7 9.53 -2.90 6.68
C PRO A 7 8.64 -3.98 7.30
N HIS A 8 7.42 -4.12 6.76
CA HIS A 8 6.40 -5.01 7.32
C HIS A 8 5.75 -5.91 6.26
N LEU A 9 6.07 -5.70 4.98
CA LEU A 9 5.51 -6.52 3.92
C LEU A 9 6.07 -7.94 3.99
N TYR A 10 5.22 -8.91 3.72
CA TYR A 10 5.60 -10.31 3.77
C TYR A 10 4.73 -11.12 2.81
N HIS A 11 5.24 -12.27 2.38
CA HIS A 11 4.45 -13.24 1.63
C HIS A 11 3.67 -14.11 2.61
N PRO A 12 2.54 -14.71 2.17
CA PRO A 12 1.77 -15.60 3.03
C PRO A 12 2.66 -16.70 3.62
N GLY A 13 2.53 -16.93 4.92
CA GLY A 13 3.32 -17.94 5.63
C GLY A 13 4.65 -17.46 6.17
N GLN A 14 5.04 -16.21 5.89
CA GLN A 14 6.29 -15.63 6.39
C GLN A 14 6.00 -14.64 7.52
N LEU A 15 7.03 -14.40 8.34
CA LEU A 15 6.96 -13.35 9.34
C LEU A 15 7.18 -11.98 8.69
N PRO A 16 6.48 -10.92 9.15
CA PRO A 16 6.71 -9.58 8.64
C PRO A 16 8.17 -9.15 8.79
N GLY A 17 8.71 -8.53 7.74
CA GLY A 17 10.05 -7.98 7.75
C GLY A 17 11.18 -8.99 7.52
N VAL A 18 10.86 -10.29 7.37
CA VAL A 18 11.87 -11.34 7.16
C VAL A 18 12.30 -11.39 5.69
N ASP A 19 11.35 -11.23 4.77
CA ASP A 19 11.62 -11.28 3.33
C ASP A 19 11.39 -9.91 2.71
N LEU A 20 12.47 -9.20 2.41
CA LEU A 20 12.39 -7.86 1.84
C LEU A 20 11.94 -7.87 0.37
N ALA A 21 11.98 -9.03 -0.28
CA ALA A 21 11.49 -9.15 -1.67
C ALA A 21 9.99 -8.92 -1.80
N ALA A 22 9.23 -9.06 -0.70
CA ALA A 22 7.80 -8.83 -0.73
C ALA A 22 7.44 -7.39 -1.16
N GLY A 23 8.25 -6.40 -0.75
CA GLY A 23 8.05 -5.02 -1.17
C GLY A 23 8.27 -4.83 -2.66
N ASP A 24 9.31 -5.46 -3.21
CA ASP A 24 9.61 -5.41 -4.63
C ASP A 24 8.53 -6.11 -5.44
N ASP A 25 8.03 -7.24 -4.94
CA ASP A 25 6.96 -7.99 -5.61
C ASP A 25 5.67 -7.19 -5.65
N PHE A 26 5.33 -6.49 -4.57
CA PHE A 26 4.15 -5.63 -4.57
C PHE A 26 4.32 -4.46 -5.54
N TYR A 27 5.51 -3.85 -5.55
CA TYR A 27 5.78 -2.74 -6.46
C TYR A 27 5.62 -3.16 -7.92
N GLU A 28 6.14 -4.33 -8.26
CA GLU A 28 5.99 -4.88 -9.61
C GLU A 28 4.52 -5.12 -9.96
N ALA A 29 3.75 -5.69 -9.04
CA ALA A 29 2.32 -5.90 -9.24
C ALA A 29 1.59 -4.58 -9.44
N LEU A 30 1.98 -3.55 -8.70
CA LEU A 30 1.39 -2.22 -8.82
C LEU A 30 1.66 -1.62 -10.20
N LEU A 31 2.90 -1.73 -10.68
CA LEU A 31 3.25 -1.24 -12.02
C LEU A 31 2.46 -1.99 -13.10
N ASP A 32 2.35 -3.32 -12.96
CA ASP A 32 1.60 -4.15 -13.91
C ASP A 32 0.14 -3.75 -13.98
N ALA A 33 -0.45 -3.41 -12.82
CA ALA A 33 -1.85 -3.00 -12.75
C ALA A 33 -2.11 -1.70 -13.51
N HIS A 34 -1.08 -0.87 -13.71
CA HIS A 34 -1.20 0.40 -14.42
C HIS A 34 -0.90 0.31 -15.91
N GLN A 35 -0.43 -0.84 -16.40
CA GLN A 35 -0.09 -0.98 -17.80
C GLN A 35 -1.30 -0.79 -18.71
N GLY A 36 -1.11 -0.02 -19.76
CA GLY A 36 -2.18 0.23 -20.75
C GLY A 36 -3.22 1.25 -20.31
N LEU A 37 -3.09 1.83 -19.14
CA LEU A 37 -4.04 2.82 -18.63
C LEU A 37 -3.59 4.23 -18.99
N SER A 38 -4.57 5.11 -19.27
CA SER A 38 -4.31 6.54 -19.38
C SER A 38 -4.00 7.12 -17.99
N ASP A 39 -3.53 8.37 -17.96
CA ASP A 39 -3.27 9.06 -16.70
C ASP A 39 -4.53 9.15 -15.84
N ALA A 40 -5.68 9.46 -16.45
CA ALA A 40 -6.94 9.53 -15.73
C ALA A 40 -7.37 8.18 -15.18
N GLU A 41 -7.18 7.12 -15.95
CA GLU A 41 -7.51 5.75 -15.51
C GLU A 41 -6.57 5.30 -14.39
N SER A 42 -5.29 5.63 -14.47
CA SER A 42 -4.32 5.33 -13.40
C SER A 42 -4.67 6.06 -12.12
N ALA A 43 -5.06 7.33 -12.20
CA ALA A 43 -5.49 8.09 -11.03
C ALA A 43 -6.73 7.46 -10.38
N ALA A 44 -7.68 7.01 -11.20
CA ALA A 44 -8.88 6.34 -10.70
C ALA A 44 -8.55 5.00 -10.04
N LEU A 45 -7.63 4.23 -10.62
CA LEU A 45 -7.17 2.98 -10.02
C LEU A 45 -6.55 3.23 -8.64
N ASN A 46 -5.67 4.23 -8.54
CA ASN A 46 -5.03 4.58 -7.28
C ASN A 46 -6.04 4.99 -6.22
N ALA A 47 -7.03 5.80 -6.59
CA ALA A 47 -8.07 6.23 -5.67
C ALA A 47 -8.87 5.03 -5.13
N ARG A 48 -9.24 4.10 -6.03
CA ARG A 48 -9.97 2.89 -5.62
C ARG A 48 -9.12 1.98 -4.75
N LEU A 49 -7.83 1.83 -5.07
CA LEU A 49 -6.91 1.02 -4.28
C LEU A 49 -6.80 1.56 -2.86
N ILE A 50 -6.68 2.86 -2.71
CA ILE A 50 -6.62 3.50 -1.39
C ILE A 50 -7.87 3.15 -0.58
N LEU A 51 -9.06 3.22 -1.20
CA LEU A 51 -10.31 2.91 -0.50
C LEU A 51 -10.41 1.44 -0.12
N VAL A 52 -9.95 0.54 -1.00
CA VAL A 52 -9.93 -0.90 -0.71
C VAL A 52 -9.03 -1.19 0.48
N LEU A 53 -7.82 -0.63 0.47
CA LEU A 53 -6.85 -0.83 1.55
C LEU A 53 -7.33 -0.17 2.84
N ALA A 54 -7.93 1.02 2.74
CA ALA A 54 -8.47 1.71 3.91
C ALA A 54 -9.57 0.89 4.58
N ASN A 55 -10.45 0.29 3.78
CA ASN A 55 -11.50 -0.58 4.31
C ASN A 55 -10.91 -1.81 5.01
N HIS A 56 -9.85 -2.37 4.44
CA HIS A 56 -9.17 -3.53 5.04
C HIS A 56 -8.53 -3.16 6.39
N ILE A 57 -7.85 -2.02 6.46
CA ILE A 57 -7.23 -1.53 7.69
C ILE A 57 -8.30 -1.19 8.73
N GLY A 58 -9.33 -0.46 8.34
CA GLY A 58 -10.52 -0.19 9.14
C GLY A 58 -10.35 0.86 10.25
N ASP A 59 -9.17 1.03 10.81
CA ASP A 59 -8.93 1.95 11.90
C ASP A 59 -8.64 3.35 11.38
N VAL A 60 -9.58 4.28 11.58
CA VAL A 60 -9.46 5.65 11.08
C VAL A 60 -8.24 6.37 11.64
N SER A 61 -7.86 6.09 12.90
CA SER A 61 -6.70 6.76 13.49
C SER A 61 -5.41 6.33 12.79
N VAL A 62 -5.30 5.06 12.40
CA VAL A 62 -4.15 4.56 11.63
C VAL A 62 -4.11 5.20 10.25
N LEU A 63 -5.27 5.35 9.61
CA LEU A 63 -5.37 5.97 8.31
C LEU A 63 -4.98 7.44 8.34
N GLN A 64 -5.35 8.16 9.40
CA GLN A 64 -4.95 9.55 9.60
C GLN A 64 -3.44 9.67 9.79
N GLU A 65 -2.83 8.76 10.54
CA GLU A 65 -1.38 8.71 10.69
C GLU A 65 -0.69 8.44 9.36
N ALA A 66 -1.26 7.55 8.54
CA ALA A 66 -0.71 7.25 7.22
C ALA A 66 -0.75 8.46 6.30
N LEU A 67 -1.84 9.22 6.33
CA LEU A 67 -1.96 10.46 5.55
C LEU A 67 -0.89 11.47 5.96
N GLU A 68 -0.66 11.62 7.25
CA GLU A 68 0.36 12.53 7.77
C GLU A 68 1.75 12.09 7.32
N ALA A 69 2.05 10.79 7.44
CA ALA A 69 3.34 10.25 7.00
C ALA A 69 3.55 10.46 5.50
N ALA A 70 2.50 10.26 4.70
CA ALA A 70 2.58 10.42 3.24
C ALA A 70 2.82 11.88 2.84
N ARG A 71 2.27 12.84 3.61
CA ARG A 71 2.49 14.27 3.32
C ARG A 71 3.92 14.70 3.59
N GLN A 72 4.59 14.06 4.52
CA GLN A 72 5.97 14.41 4.91
C GLN A 72 7.01 13.75 4.00
N GLY A 73 6.64 12.68 3.36
CA GLY A 73 7.52 11.93 2.50
C GLY A 73 7.71 12.55 1.15
#